data_17b9fe760b21030a5d8dbb7182c86e8a
#
_entry.id   17b9fe760b21030a5d8dbb7182c86e8a
#
_cell.length_a   1.000
_cell.length_b   1.000
_cell.length_c   1.000
_cell.angle_alpha   90.00
_cell.angle_beta   90.00
_cell.angle_gamma   90.00
#
_symmetry.space_group_name_H-M   'P 1'
#
loop_
_entity.id
_entity.type
_entity.pdbx_description
1 polymer ?
#
loop_
_entity_poly.entity_id
_entity_poly.type
_entity_poly.pdbx_seq_one_letter_code
_entity_poly.pdbx_strand_id
1 'polypeptide(L)'
;MKAIFKFGESYYYGDGVKQNPTEAIKWLKLAADHGHPIALHYMGMVYYEGKILPLDYHRAITYFFIAEAQGIIDSSFMLGVIYYKGWGIDKDEEVAFHHFMLAADEGDAYAQFNVGIHYYNGYGVKKDLEKAFEYFHLAAQQGIDNAQFNIGFLYHYGQGVKQNYEEAARWYEKAMAQGKEDATFKLSLITPKLHESGVSCE
;
A
#
# COMPACT_ATOMS: atom_id res chain seq x y z
N MET A 1 -25.81 1.51 16.18
CA MET A 1 -24.54 1.86 15.56
C MET A 1 -24.46 1.47 14.08
N LYS A 2 -24.61 0.18 13.72
CA LYS A 2 -24.54 -0.27 12.30
C LYS A 2 -25.46 0.52 11.35
N ALA A 3 -26.71 0.84 11.77
CA ALA A 3 -27.64 1.61 10.95
C ALA A 3 -27.17 3.06 10.71
N ILE A 4 -26.63 3.74 11.72
CA ILE A 4 -26.10 5.11 11.61
C ILE A 4 -24.95 5.16 10.62
N PHE A 5 -24.01 4.23 10.74
CA PHE A 5 -22.90 4.10 9.78
C PHE A 5 -23.40 3.86 8.35
N LYS A 6 -24.39 2.96 8.19
CA LYS A 6 -24.96 2.63 6.88
C LYS A 6 -25.61 3.84 6.19
N PHE A 7 -26.28 4.73 6.93
CA PHE A 7 -26.77 6.00 6.40
C PHE A 7 -25.63 6.91 5.92
N GLY A 8 -24.56 7.01 6.70
CA GLY A 8 -23.37 7.78 6.31
C GLY A 8 -22.75 7.25 5.02
N GLU A 9 -22.56 5.93 4.94
CA GLU A 9 -22.03 5.25 3.76
C GLU A 9 -22.93 5.45 2.53
N SER A 10 -24.26 5.30 2.69
CA SER A 10 -25.21 5.51 1.59
C SER A 10 -25.15 6.93 1.02
N TYR A 11 -25.06 7.95 1.86
CA TYR A 11 -24.88 9.33 1.40
C TYR A 11 -23.48 9.59 0.82
N TYR A 12 -22.46 8.89 1.30
CA TYR A 12 -21.10 9.05 0.82
C TYR A 12 -20.92 8.52 -0.61
N TYR A 13 -21.50 7.35 -0.91
CA TYR A 13 -21.41 6.72 -2.23
C TYR A 13 -22.61 7.01 -3.14
N GLY A 14 -23.74 7.46 -2.60
CA GLY A 14 -24.99 7.63 -3.36
C GLY A 14 -25.76 6.32 -3.54
N ASP A 15 -25.57 5.35 -2.63
CA ASP A 15 -26.24 4.06 -2.69
C ASP A 15 -27.65 4.15 -2.12
N GLY A 16 -28.66 3.99 -2.98
CA GLY A 16 -30.08 4.09 -2.63
C GLY A 16 -30.57 5.52 -2.32
N VAL A 17 -29.69 6.52 -2.31
CA VAL A 17 -29.99 7.93 -2.08
C VAL A 17 -29.10 8.80 -2.97
N LYS A 18 -29.52 10.06 -3.24
CA LYS A 18 -28.64 11.00 -3.92
C LYS A 18 -27.40 11.27 -3.07
N GLN A 19 -26.22 11.11 -3.67
CA GLN A 19 -24.95 11.41 -3.01
C GLN A 19 -24.96 12.80 -2.38
N ASN A 20 -24.63 12.88 -1.11
CA ASN A 20 -24.56 14.14 -0.35
C ASN A 20 -23.41 14.08 0.68
N PRO A 21 -22.21 14.56 0.33
CA PRO A 21 -21.06 14.51 1.22
C PRO A 21 -21.27 15.18 2.58
N THR A 22 -22.05 16.27 2.62
CA THR A 22 -22.34 16.99 3.88
C THR A 22 -23.19 16.15 4.83
N GLU A 23 -24.23 15.48 4.31
CA GLU A 23 -25.03 14.55 5.13
C GLU A 23 -24.23 13.31 5.51
N ALA A 24 -23.40 12.78 4.57
CA ALA A 24 -22.53 11.64 4.86
C ALA A 24 -21.65 11.91 6.09
N ILE A 25 -20.99 13.07 6.15
CA ILE A 25 -20.13 13.43 7.29
C ILE A 25 -20.90 13.50 8.60
N LYS A 26 -22.12 14.03 8.63
CA LYS A 26 -22.91 14.09 9.85
C LYS A 26 -23.16 12.68 10.44
N TRP A 27 -23.55 11.73 9.58
CA TRP A 27 -23.83 10.38 10.00
C TRP A 27 -22.56 9.58 10.31
N LEU A 28 -21.49 9.73 9.50
CA LEU A 28 -20.20 9.10 9.76
C LEU A 28 -19.57 9.62 11.05
N LYS A 29 -19.62 10.94 11.28
CA LYS A 29 -19.16 11.53 12.54
C LYS A 29 -19.94 11.02 13.74
N LEU A 30 -21.27 10.97 13.66
CA LEU A 30 -22.10 10.42 14.72
C LEU A 30 -21.76 8.96 15.02
N ALA A 31 -21.53 8.14 13.99
CA ALA A 31 -21.10 6.75 14.18
C ALA A 31 -19.70 6.65 14.81
N ALA A 32 -18.75 7.50 14.37
CA ALA A 32 -17.40 7.57 14.90
C ALA A 32 -17.38 8.04 16.36
N ASP A 33 -18.15 9.08 16.71
CA ASP A 33 -18.29 9.59 18.09
C ASP A 33 -18.82 8.50 19.06
N HIS A 34 -19.52 7.49 18.52
CA HIS A 34 -19.95 6.30 19.26
C HIS A 34 -19.01 5.09 19.08
N GLY A 35 -17.82 5.30 18.56
CA GLY A 35 -16.75 4.29 18.47
C GLY A 35 -16.94 3.25 17.37
N HIS A 36 -17.71 3.52 16.30
CA HIS A 36 -17.82 2.58 15.19
C HIS A 36 -16.50 2.50 14.41
N PRO A 37 -15.81 1.32 14.35
CA PRO A 37 -14.44 1.24 13.84
C PRO A 37 -14.27 1.78 12.42
N ILE A 38 -15.12 1.33 11.50
CA ILE A 38 -15.06 1.74 10.09
C ILE A 38 -15.41 3.22 9.94
N ALA A 39 -16.33 3.78 10.73
CA ALA A 39 -16.66 5.20 10.69
C ALA A 39 -15.48 6.07 11.16
N LEU A 40 -14.70 5.60 12.13
CA LEU A 40 -13.46 6.25 12.56
C LEU A 40 -12.47 6.31 11.40
N HIS A 41 -12.25 5.21 10.69
CA HIS A 41 -11.40 5.20 9.49
C HIS A 41 -11.89 6.21 8.43
N TYR A 42 -13.19 6.21 8.09
CA TYR A 42 -13.76 7.16 7.14
C TYR A 42 -13.56 8.61 7.57
N MET A 43 -13.73 8.92 8.86
CA MET A 43 -13.47 10.29 9.36
C MET A 43 -11.99 10.65 9.24
N GLY A 44 -11.08 9.70 9.47
CA GLY A 44 -9.65 9.86 9.19
C GLY A 44 -9.39 10.21 7.73
N MET A 45 -10.00 9.46 6.80
CA MET A 45 -9.89 9.72 5.35
C MET A 45 -10.44 11.10 4.95
N VAL A 46 -11.59 11.50 5.51
CA VAL A 46 -12.19 12.82 5.23
C VAL A 46 -11.25 13.97 5.60
N TYR A 47 -10.58 13.88 6.75
CA TYR A 47 -9.58 14.91 7.16
C TYR A 47 -8.27 14.77 6.38
N TYR A 48 -7.87 13.55 6.01
CA TYR A 48 -6.67 13.29 5.22
C TYR A 48 -6.77 13.84 3.80
N GLU A 49 -7.92 13.66 3.15
CA GLU A 49 -8.13 14.13 1.76
C GLU A 49 -8.42 15.63 1.66
N GLY A 50 -9.03 16.23 2.65
CA GLY A 50 -9.36 17.65 2.67
C GLY A 50 -10.38 18.09 1.61
N LYS A 51 -11.13 17.16 1.00
CA LYS A 51 -12.07 17.45 -0.09
C LYS A 51 -13.43 17.97 0.39
N ILE A 52 -13.88 17.51 1.55
CA ILE A 52 -15.20 17.79 2.10
C ILE A 52 -15.08 18.67 3.36
N LEU A 53 -14.16 18.32 4.24
CA LEU A 53 -13.72 19.17 5.36
C LEU A 53 -12.32 19.70 5.07
N PRO A 54 -11.89 20.81 5.70
CA PRO A 54 -10.52 21.27 5.57
C PRO A 54 -9.51 20.18 5.93
N LEU A 55 -8.44 20.08 5.13
CA LEU A 55 -7.31 19.18 5.37
C LEU A 55 -6.78 19.35 6.80
N ASP A 56 -6.70 18.25 7.54
CA ASP A 56 -6.18 18.24 8.92
C ASP A 56 -5.54 16.88 9.22
N TYR A 57 -4.25 16.78 9.00
CA TYR A 57 -3.51 15.53 9.24
C TYR A 57 -3.49 15.13 10.72
N HIS A 58 -3.50 16.06 11.66
CA HIS A 58 -3.53 15.73 13.09
C HIS A 58 -4.84 15.03 13.49
N ARG A 59 -5.96 15.53 12.98
CA ARG A 59 -7.25 14.84 13.17
C ARG A 59 -7.30 13.51 12.46
N ALA A 60 -6.78 13.45 11.22
CA ALA A 60 -6.71 12.19 10.47
C ALA A 60 -5.93 11.13 11.26
N ILE A 61 -4.75 11.47 11.78
CA ILE A 61 -3.91 10.61 12.61
C ILE A 61 -4.69 10.14 13.84
N THR A 62 -5.36 11.05 14.56
CA THR A 62 -6.14 10.69 15.74
C THR A 62 -7.22 9.65 15.42
N TYR A 63 -7.98 9.85 14.35
CA TYR A 63 -9.02 8.93 13.93
C TYR A 63 -8.45 7.58 13.47
N PHE A 64 -7.34 7.57 12.71
CA PHE A 64 -6.69 6.34 12.27
C PHE A 64 -6.12 5.55 13.45
N PHE A 65 -5.51 6.18 14.45
CA PHE A 65 -5.03 5.47 15.64
C PHE A 65 -6.17 4.78 16.41
N ILE A 66 -7.31 5.46 16.57
CA ILE A 66 -8.45 4.85 17.27
C ILE A 66 -9.03 3.70 16.44
N ALA A 67 -9.07 3.82 15.12
CA ALA A 67 -9.57 2.78 14.23
C ALA A 67 -8.61 1.57 14.18
N GLU A 68 -7.29 1.81 14.08
CA GLU A 68 -6.25 0.78 14.14
C GLU A 68 -6.34 -0.03 15.44
N ALA A 69 -6.48 0.65 16.59
CA ALA A 69 -6.64 -0.01 17.90
C ALA A 69 -7.90 -0.92 17.97
N GLN A 70 -8.83 -0.75 17.03
CA GLN A 70 -10.03 -1.60 16.88
C GLN A 70 -9.89 -2.59 15.70
N GLY A 71 -8.69 -2.77 15.16
CA GLY A 71 -8.37 -3.76 14.13
C GLY A 71 -8.71 -3.32 12.70
N ILE A 72 -8.82 -2.02 12.43
CA ILE A 72 -8.99 -1.52 11.05
C ILE A 72 -7.62 -1.40 10.38
N ILE A 73 -7.27 -2.39 9.60
CA ILE A 73 -5.96 -2.56 8.93
C ILE A 73 -5.64 -1.41 7.96
N ASP A 74 -6.64 -0.95 7.21
CA ASP A 74 -6.48 0.22 6.32
C ASP A 74 -5.98 1.46 7.07
N SER A 75 -6.32 1.57 8.35
CA SER A 75 -5.84 2.68 9.20
C SER A 75 -4.37 2.54 9.55
N SER A 76 -3.88 1.33 9.78
CA SER A 76 -2.44 1.07 9.96
C SER A 76 -1.66 1.45 8.71
N PHE A 77 -2.13 1.04 7.53
CA PHE A 77 -1.50 1.45 6.28
C PHE A 77 -1.45 2.98 6.14
N MET A 78 -2.55 3.69 6.41
CA MET A 78 -2.60 5.16 6.32
C MET A 78 -1.66 5.83 7.32
N LEU A 79 -1.54 5.34 8.54
CA LEU A 79 -0.56 5.82 9.52
C LEU A 79 0.86 5.63 9.00
N GLY A 80 1.19 4.45 8.46
CA GLY A 80 2.48 4.20 7.82
C GLY A 80 2.82 5.23 6.74
N VAL A 81 1.86 5.54 5.86
CA VAL A 81 2.01 6.55 4.80
C VAL A 81 2.26 7.94 5.39
N ILE A 82 1.49 8.35 6.39
CA ILE A 82 1.60 9.68 7.02
C ILE A 82 2.96 9.86 7.68
N TYR A 83 3.43 8.88 8.47
CA TYR A 83 4.75 8.92 9.12
C TYR A 83 5.90 8.87 8.11
N TYR A 84 5.77 8.05 7.04
CA TYR A 84 6.77 7.98 5.97
C TYR A 84 6.93 9.31 5.23
N LYS A 85 5.81 10.02 5.00
CA LYS A 85 5.79 11.30 4.28
C LYS A 85 6.06 12.51 5.19
N GLY A 86 5.85 12.40 6.50
CA GLY A 86 5.92 13.52 7.44
C GLY A 86 4.76 14.50 7.26
N TRP A 87 3.56 14.03 6.91
CA TRP A 87 2.40 14.90 6.71
C TRP A 87 1.75 15.27 8.04
N GLY A 88 1.85 16.56 8.42
CA GLY A 88 1.34 17.11 9.68
C GLY A 88 2.13 16.71 10.93
N ILE A 89 3.15 15.88 10.80
CA ILE A 89 4.08 15.46 11.85
C ILE A 89 5.49 15.31 11.27
N ASP A 90 6.50 15.21 12.10
CA ASP A 90 7.85 14.89 11.65
C ASP A 90 7.88 13.50 11.01
N LYS A 91 8.65 13.39 9.92
CA LYS A 91 8.88 12.10 9.25
C LYS A 91 9.57 11.15 10.21
N ASP A 92 9.01 9.94 10.35
CA ASP A 92 9.58 8.86 11.16
C ASP A 92 9.47 7.53 10.40
N GLU A 93 10.60 7.08 9.88
CA GLU A 93 10.67 5.86 9.07
C GLU A 93 10.53 4.58 9.92
N GLU A 94 10.91 4.61 11.19
CA GLU A 94 10.78 3.47 12.10
C GLU A 94 9.30 3.27 12.48
N VAL A 95 8.61 4.35 12.85
CA VAL A 95 7.17 4.31 13.12
C VAL A 95 6.39 3.94 11.87
N ALA A 96 6.76 4.49 10.70
CA ALA A 96 6.14 4.13 9.42
C ALA A 96 6.29 2.62 9.13
N PHE A 97 7.50 2.09 9.30
CA PHE A 97 7.77 0.66 9.13
C PHE A 97 6.91 -0.20 10.06
N HIS A 98 6.78 0.18 11.33
CA HIS A 98 5.94 -0.54 12.28
C HIS A 98 4.47 -0.63 11.80
N HIS A 99 3.88 0.49 11.38
CA HIS A 99 2.50 0.53 10.91
C HIS A 99 2.32 -0.23 9.58
N PHE A 100 3.29 -0.15 8.65
CA PHE A 100 3.26 -0.97 7.43
C PHE A 100 3.36 -2.46 7.75
N MET A 101 4.18 -2.87 8.74
CA MET A 101 4.27 -4.27 9.17
C MET A 101 2.93 -4.78 9.70
N LEU A 102 2.24 -4.00 10.55
CA LEU A 102 0.91 -4.38 11.05
C LEU A 102 -0.07 -4.67 9.91
N ALA A 103 -0.08 -3.81 8.88
CA ALA A 103 -0.95 -4.03 7.73
C ALA A 103 -0.48 -5.18 6.82
N ALA A 104 0.83 -5.33 6.64
CA ALA A 104 1.41 -6.39 5.82
C ALA A 104 1.19 -7.80 6.40
N ASP A 105 1.23 -7.94 7.73
CA ASP A 105 0.98 -9.20 8.43
C ASP A 105 -0.48 -9.67 8.26
N GLU A 106 -1.41 -8.74 8.08
CA GLU A 106 -2.81 -9.03 7.76
C GLU A 106 -3.06 -9.20 6.24
N GLY A 107 -2.00 -9.13 5.43
CA GLY A 107 -2.03 -9.45 4.01
C GLY A 107 -2.25 -8.27 3.07
N ASP A 108 -2.24 -7.01 3.56
CA ASP A 108 -2.38 -5.85 2.68
C ASP A 108 -1.22 -5.77 1.67
N ALA A 109 -1.55 -5.82 0.37
CA ALA A 109 -0.57 -5.88 -0.70
C ALA A 109 0.29 -4.60 -0.82
N TYR A 110 -0.31 -3.44 -0.57
CA TYR A 110 0.41 -2.17 -0.61
C TYR A 110 1.32 -2.00 0.61
N ALA A 111 0.90 -2.49 1.77
CA ALA A 111 1.75 -2.51 2.96
C ALA A 111 2.92 -3.48 2.78
N GLN A 112 2.70 -4.69 2.25
CA GLN A 112 3.76 -5.64 1.90
C GLN A 112 4.77 -5.00 0.93
N PHE A 113 4.31 -4.30 -0.09
CA PHE A 113 5.19 -3.57 -1.00
C PHE A 113 6.02 -2.51 -0.27
N ASN A 114 5.42 -1.71 0.62
CA ASN A 114 6.14 -0.69 1.39
C ASN A 114 7.15 -1.31 2.38
N VAL A 115 6.80 -2.41 3.05
CA VAL A 115 7.73 -3.17 3.89
C VAL A 115 8.93 -3.66 3.07
N GLY A 116 8.69 -4.16 1.85
CA GLY A 116 9.76 -4.52 0.91
C GLY A 116 10.68 -3.33 0.60
N ILE A 117 10.13 -2.13 0.37
CA ILE A 117 10.90 -0.89 0.16
C ILE A 117 11.74 -0.54 1.40
N HIS A 118 11.18 -0.65 2.60
CA HIS A 118 11.88 -0.36 3.85
C HIS A 118 13.07 -1.30 4.06
N TYR A 119 12.91 -2.60 3.86
CA TYR A 119 14.02 -3.55 3.92
C TYR A 119 15.05 -3.34 2.81
N TYR A 120 14.61 -3.01 1.58
CA TYR A 120 15.52 -2.78 0.45
C TYR A 120 16.44 -1.59 0.67
N ASN A 121 15.91 -0.48 1.22
CA ASN A 121 16.67 0.75 1.43
C ASN A 121 17.26 0.86 2.83
N GLY A 122 16.70 0.16 3.83
CA GLY A 122 17.07 0.33 5.24
C GLY A 122 16.35 1.51 5.89
N TYR A 123 15.11 1.81 5.48
CA TYR A 123 14.31 2.89 6.06
C TYR A 123 13.67 2.44 7.36
N GLY A 124 14.06 3.02 8.50
CA GLY A 124 13.54 2.68 9.82
C GLY A 124 13.80 1.23 10.26
N VAL A 125 14.54 0.45 9.46
CA VAL A 125 14.91 -0.94 9.72
C VAL A 125 16.29 -1.23 9.12
N LYS A 126 17.01 -2.22 9.65
CA LYS A 126 18.25 -2.66 9.02
C LYS A 126 17.97 -3.18 7.61
N LYS A 127 18.74 -2.69 6.63
CA LYS A 127 18.68 -3.17 5.24
C LYS A 127 18.85 -4.70 5.16
N ASP A 128 17.90 -5.35 4.47
CA ASP A 128 17.87 -6.79 4.29
C ASP A 128 17.23 -7.13 2.93
N LEU A 129 18.06 -7.52 1.96
CA LEU A 129 17.61 -7.76 0.59
C LEU A 129 16.82 -9.08 0.45
N GLU A 130 17.06 -10.07 1.32
CA GLU A 130 16.31 -11.33 1.32
C GLU A 130 14.87 -11.07 1.79
N LYS A 131 14.71 -10.33 2.91
CA LYS A 131 13.38 -9.90 3.36
C LYS A 131 12.70 -8.97 2.37
N ALA A 132 13.44 -8.06 1.72
CA ALA A 132 12.87 -7.23 0.67
C ALA A 132 12.30 -8.07 -0.46
N PHE A 133 13.04 -9.12 -0.90
CA PHE A 133 12.54 -10.06 -1.89
C PHE A 133 11.27 -10.78 -1.42
N GLU A 134 11.23 -11.29 -0.19
CA GLU A 134 10.05 -11.97 0.36
C GLU A 134 8.80 -11.09 0.32
N TYR A 135 8.89 -9.85 0.85
CA TYR A 135 7.75 -8.94 0.90
C TYR A 135 7.34 -8.40 -0.48
N PHE A 136 8.30 -8.10 -1.38
CA PHE A 136 7.95 -7.78 -2.75
C PHE A 136 7.29 -8.96 -3.46
N HIS A 137 7.70 -10.19 -3.19
CA HIS A 137 7.11 -11.37 -3.79
C HIS A 137 5.65 -11.56 -3.35
N LEU A 138 5.34 -11.37 -2.05
CA LEU A 138 3.97 -11.40 -1.54
C LEU A 138 3.09 -10.35 -2.24
N ALA A 139 3.56 -9.12 -2.34
CA ALA A 139 2.83 -8.04 -3.02
C ALA A 139 2.68 -8.30 -4.53
N ALA A 140 3.73 -8.82 -5.18
CA ALA A 140 3.73 -9.15 -6.62
C ALA A 140 2.75 -10.28 -6.96
N GLN A 141 2.58 -11.27 -6.09
CA GLN A 141 1.59 -12.34 -6.23
C GLN A 141 0.16 -11.80 -6.15
N GLN A 142 -0.06 -10.71 -5.40
CA GLN A 142 -1.34 -10.01 -5.33
C GLN A 142 -1.55 -9.00 -6.46
N GLY A 143 -0.63 -8.92 -7.41
CA GLY A 143 -0.78 -8.14 -8.64
C GLY A 143 -0.22 -6.72 -8.58
N ILE A 144 0.49 -6.30 -7.53
CA ILE A 144 1.11 -4.98 -7.48
C ILE A 144 2.21 -4.87 -8.56
N ASP A 145 1.99 -4.02 -9.56
CA ASP A 145 2.87 -3.83 -10.73
C ASP A 145 4.30 -3.41 -10.34
N ASN A 146 4.42 -2.48 -9.40
CA ASN A 146 5.70 -2.03 -8.86
C ASN A 146 6.44 -3.16 -8.13
N ALA A 147 5.72 -4.03 -7.42
CA ALA A 147 6.32 -5.18 -6.77
C ALA A 147 6.79 -6.23 -7.79
N GLN A 148 6.00 -6.49 -8.84
CA GLN A 148 6.38 -7.36 -9.95
C GLN A 148 7.67 -6.85 -10.64
N PHE A 149 7.74 -5.54 -10.91
CA PHE A 149 8.94 -4.93 -11.44
C PHE A 149 10.15 -5.11 -10.51
N ASN A 150 9.97 -4.87 -9.21
CA ASN A 150 11.05 -5.02 -8.24
C ASN A 150 11.53 -6.47 -8.12
N ILE A 151 10.65 -7.45 -8.13
CA ILE A 151 11.03 -8.88 -8.16
C ILE A 151 11.85 -9.19 -9.42
N GLY A 152 11.41 -8.72 -10.60
CA GLY A 152 12.17 -8.84 -11.83
C GLY A 152 13.57 -8.22 -11.71
N PHE A 153 13.67 -7.06 -11.07
CA PHE A 153 14.93 -6.36 -10.82
C PHE A 153 15.84 -7.17 -9.89
N LEU A 154 15.31 -7.71 -8.79
CA LEU A 154 16.08 -8.50 -7.82
C LEU A 154 16.64 -9.77 -8.48
N TYR A 155 15.85 -10.48 -9.27
CA TYR A 155 16.34 -11.63 -10.05
C TYR A 155 17.37 -11.23 -11.10
N HIS A 156 17.16 -10.11 -11.80
CA HIS A 156 18.09 -9.63 -12.83
C HIS A 156 19.48 -9.36 -12.28
N TYR A 157 19.58 -8.76 -11.07
CA TYR A 157 20.87 -8.39 -10.48
C TYR A 157 21.37 -9.34 -9.39
N GLY A 158 20.61 -10.36 -9.04
CA GLY A 158 20.96 -11.30 -7.98
C GLY A 158 21.01 -10.65 -6.59
N GLN A 159 20.04 -9.76 -6.30
CA GLN A 159 19.96 -9.03 -5.04
C GLN A 159 18.95 -9.70 -4.09
N GLY A 160 19.41 -10.24 -2.96
CA GLY A 160 18.58 -10.98 -2.01
C GLY A 160 18.05 -12.32 -2.53
N VAL A 161 18.40 -12.69 -3.76
CA VAL A 161 18.05 -13.94 -4.43
C VAL A 161 19.12 -14.28 -5.45
N LYS A 162 19.28 -15.58 -5.77
CA LYS A 162 20.19 -15.99 -6.85
C LYS A 162 19.75 -15.39 -8.18
N GLN A 163 20.71 -14.78 -8.93
CA GLN A 163 20.46 -14.22 -10.25
C GLN A 163 19.80 -15.25 -11.17
N ASN A 164 18.73 -14.84 -11.85
CA ASN A 164 18.00 -15.66 -12.79
C ASN A 164 17.29 -14.78 -13.82
N TYR A 165 17.80 -14.76 -15.06
CA TYR A 165 17.26 -13.93 -16.14
C TYR A 165 15.89 -14.41 -16.62
N GLU A 166 15.59 -15.71 -16.55
CA GLU A 166 14.29 -16.26 -16.93
C GLU A 166 13.20 -15.80 -15.98
N GLU A 167 13.43 -15.93 -14.67
CA GLU A 167 12.50 -15.40 -13.67
C GLU A 167 12.38 -13.88 -13.77
N ALA A 168 13.50 -13.17 -13.99
CA ALA A 168 13.46 -11.72 -14.22
C ALA A 168 12.56 -11.35 -15.40
N ALA A 169 12.67 -12.06 -16.54
CA ALA A 169 11.85 -11.84 -17.71
C ALA A 169 10.36 -12.05 -17.41
N ARG A 170 9.99 -13.16 -16.79
CA ARG A 170 8.60 -13.48 -16.41
C ARG A 170 7.96 -12.39 -15.55
N TRP A 171 8.72 -11.87 -14.59
CA TRP A 171 8.21 -10.83 -13.71
C TRP A 171 8.13 -9.46 -14.39
N TYR A 172 9.10 -9.12 -15.26
CA TYR A 172 9.00 -7.91 -16.09
C TYR A 172 7.84 -7.97 -17.06
N GLU A 173 7.55 -9.14 -17.68
CA GLU A 173 6.40 -9.33 -18.56
C GLU A 173 5.06 -9.09 -17.84
N LYS A 174 4.93 -9.59 -16.59
CA LYS A 174 3.74 -9.32 -15.77
C LYS A 174 3.58 -7.82 -15.47
N ALA A 175 4.64 -7.14 -15.10
CA ALA A 175 4.62 -5.70 -14.84
C ALA A 175 4.32 -4.90 -16.13
N MET A 176 4.91 -5.30 -17.27
CA MET A 176 4.66 -4.70 -18.59
C MET A 176 3.19 -4.86 -19.01
N ALA A 177 2.58 -6.02 -18.78
CA ALA A 177 1.18 -6.25 -19.08
C ALA A 177 0.22 -5.31 -18.31
N GLN A 178 0.70 -4.73 -17.20
CA GLN A 178 -0.02 -3.71 -16.42
C GLN A 178 0.38 -2.27 -16.81
N GLY A 179 1.16 -2.08 -17.89
CA GLY A 179 1.54 -0.76 -18.38
C GLY A 179 2.83 -0.19 -17.76
N LYS A 180 3.66 -1.01 -17.09
CA LYS A 180 4.93 -0.55 -16.51
C LYS A 180 5.99 -0.40 -17.60
N GLU A 181 6.19 0.81 -18.13
CA GLU A 181 7.14 1.09 -19.21
C GLU A 181 8.59 0.71 -18.84
N ASP A 182 9.02 0.98 -17.60
CA ASP A 182 10.35 0.61 -17.13
C ASP A 182 10.63 -0.91 -17.27
N ALA A 183 9.60 -1.75 -17.11
CA ALA A 183 9.71 -3.19 -17.27
C ALA A 183 10.03 -3.59 -18.72
N THR A 184 9.45 -2.91 -19.70
CA THR A 184 9.74 -3.12 -21.12
C THR A 184 11.21 -2.84 -21.43
N PHE A 185 11.74 -1.71 -20.92
CA PHE A 185 13.15 -1.40 -21.07
C PHE A 185 14.07 -2.43 -20.41
N LYS A 186 13.76 -2.84 -19.18
CA LYS A 186 14.56 -3.86 -18.46
C LYS A 186 14.52 -5.23 -19.14
N LEU A 187 13.37 -5.62 -19.69
CA LEU A 187 13.22 -6.86 -20.44
C LEU A 187 14.11 -6.86 -21.68
N SER A 188 14.15 -5.77 -22.43
CA SER A 188 15.02 -5.65 -23.62
C SER A 188 16.52 -5.82 -23.31
N LEU A 189 16.96 -5.45 -22.10
CA LEU A 189 18.36 -5.61 -21.68
C LEU A 189 18.75 -7.08 -21.38
N ILE A 190 17.80 -7.91 -20.96
CA ILE A 190 18.07 -9.32 -20.59
C ILE A 190 17.75 -10.29 -21.72
N THR A 191 16.95 -9.91 -22.72
CA THR A 191 16.60 -10.77 -23.87
C THR A 191 17.83 -11.38 -24.58
N PRO A 192 18.93 -10.64 -24.87
CA PRO A 192 20.12 -11.24 -25.46
C PRO A 192 20.76 -12.33 -24.58
N LYS A 193 20.74 -12.16 -23.27
CA LYS A 193 21.30 -13.12 -22.29
C LYS A 193 20.48 -14.39 -22.17
N LEU A 194 19.17 -14.34 -22.40
CA LEU A 194 18.30 -15.51 -22.46
C LEU A 194 18.64 -16.40 -23.66
N HIS A 195 18.93 -15.80 -24.81
CA HIS A 195 19.33 -16.54 -26.02
C HIS A 195 20.70 -17.20 -25.87
N GLU A 196 21.64 -16.59 -25.15
CA GLU A 196 22.98 -17.15 -24.88
C GLU A 196 22.88 -18.38 -23.93
N SER A 197 21.89 -18.42 -23.03
CA SER A 197 21.65 -19.54 -22.10
C SER A 197 20.86 -20.71 -22.71
N GLY A 198 20.48 -20.64 -23.99
CA GLY A 198 19.82 -21.74 -24.72
C GLY A 198 18.32 -21.86 -24.48
N VAL A 199 17.69 -20.84 -23.90
CA VAL A 199 16.23 -20.77 -23.69
C VAL A 199 15.61 -19.97 -24.83
N SER A 200 14.89 -20.66 -25.73
CA SER A 200 14.03 -20.00 -26.72
C SER A 200 12.76 -19.53 -26.03
N CYS A 201 12.50 -18.23 -26.10
CA CYS A 201 11.16 -17.70 -25.79
C CYS A 201 10.20 -18.20 -26.89
N GLU A 202 9.29 -19.13 -26.60
CA GLU A 202 8.13 -19.43 -27.40
C GLU A 202 6.97 -18.46 -27.11
#